data_1adceaed2dc49548db4e1e6dd6c58078
#
_entry.id   1adceaed2dc49548db4e1e6dd6c58078
#
_cell.length_a   1.000
_cell.length_b   1.000
_cell.length_c   1.000
_cell.angle_alpha   90.00
_cell.angle_beta   90.00
_cell.angle_gamma   90.00
#
_symmetry.space_group_name_H-M   'P 1'
#
loop_
_entity.id
_entity.type
_entity.pdbx_description
1 polymer ?
#
loop_
_entity_poly.entity_id
_entity_poly.type
_entity_poly.pdbx_seq_one_letter_code
_entity_poly.pdbx_strand_id
1 'polypeptide(L)'
;MAETPAVGSADELEIVLGAEPARYLVDKFGSFVDADQRWLPEHEEYDPLNPHAYDPGLWWVDPKGKPTRVSQRFSVECMIEGQDTSYYVLTFVPRPTTVDRAVDLPTRRVIVELGELTKQGRAIQRCLNAGMQIVEDTLFLRYLRLINPPRRYRLQTHAGWTDDLEAFWFGEQPIGITDTYAVLRGGTTLINACTGSLEGQRQMLERLADQPLGQFAVCAALAGPTLVMAGLKTIGVHYYGGSSTGKSALLHVMASVFGVGVNNWDISRAAAEYLASASYDTTLLLDELE
;
A
#
# COMPACT_ATOMS: atom_id res chain seq x y z
N MET A 1 -27.52 42.26 -33.94
CA MET A 1 -28.25 42.12 -32.66
C MET A 1 -28.04 40.67 -32.24
N ALA A 2 -27.16 40.47 -31.30
CA ALA A 2 -26.92 39.14 -30.72
C ALA A 2 -27.85 38.96 -29.52
N GLU A 3 -28.69 37.92 -29.57
CA GLU A 3 -29.55 37.55 -28.47
C GLU A 3 -28.72 37.04 -27.32
N THR A 4 -28.88 37.66 -26.18
CA THR A 4 -28.37 37.20 -24.89
C THR A 4 -29.13 35.93 -24.51
N PRO A 5 -28.49 34.79 -24.17
CA PRO A 5 -29.21 33.62 -23.73
C PRO A 5 -29.89 33.95 -22.36
N ALA A 6 -31.18 33.62 -22.30
CA ALA A 6 -31.96 33.77 -21.07
C ALA A 6 -31.34 32.96 -19.96
N VAL A 7 -31.11 33.61 -18.81
CA VAL A 7 -30.77 32.96 -17.55
C VAL A 7 -31.97 32.10 -17.17
N GLY A 8 -31.79 30.78 -17.15
CA GLY A 8 -32.79 29.83 -16.72
C GLY A 8 -33.29 30.21 -15.32
N SER A 9 -34.61 30.14 -15.13
CA SER A 9 -35.25 30.43 -13.86
C SER A 9 -34.77 29.47 -12.78
N ALA A 10 -34.72 29.93 -11.54
CA ALA A 10 -34.29 29.15 -10.38
C ALA A 10 -35.12 27.85 -10.11
N ASP A 11 -36.22 27.68 -10.86
CA ASP A 11 -37.12 26.50 -10.77
C ASP A 11 -36.63 25.24 -11.52
N GLU A 12 -35.54 25.30 -12.28
CA GLU A 12 -35.00 24.16 -13.05
C GLU A 12 -33.83 23.42 -12.37
N LEU A 13 -33.43 23.80 -11.18
CA LEU A 13 -32.52 23.01 -10.37
C LEU A 13 -33.29 21.92 -9.63
N GLU A 14 -33.71 20.90 -10.36
CA GLU A 14 -34.18 19.64 -9.78
C GLU A 14 -33.01 19.02 -8.98
N ILE A 15 -33.00 19.28 -7.66
CA ILE A 15 -32.05 18.66 -6.76
C ILE A 15 -32.48 17.22 -6.65
N VAL A 16 -31.82 16.33 -7.38
CA VAL A 16 -31.97 14.89 -7.20
C VAL A 16 -31.37 14.55 -5.84
N LEU A 17 -32.20 14.64 -4.81
CA LEU A 17 -31.91 14.05 -3.53
C LEU A 17 -31.96 12.54 -3.78
N GLY A 18 -30.82 11.85 -3.67
CA GLY A 18 -30.75 10.40 -3.86
C GLY A 18 -31.62 9.64 -2.87
N ALA A 19 -31.83 8.35 -3.13
CA ALA A 19 -32.44 7.42 -2.18
C ALA A 19 -31.76 7.57 -0.79
N GLU A 20 -32.52 7.32 0.29
CA GLU A 20 -31.98 7.42 1.65
C GLU A 20 -30.60 6.78 1.76
N PRO A 21 -29.57 7.54 2.18
CA PRO A 21 -28.24 7.01 2.26
C PRO A 21 -28.15 5.92 3.32
N ALA A 22 -27.27 4.95 3.09
CA ALA A 22 -27.05 3.89 4.06
C ALA A 22 -26.57 4.45 5.40
N ARG A 23 -27.26 4.09 6.48
CA ARG A 23 -26.86 4.45 7.85
C ARG A 23 -25.88 3.41 8.37
N TYR A 24 -24.68 3.85 8.67
CA TYR A 24 -23.66 3.01 9.26
C TYR A 24 -23.45 3.37 10.74
N LEU A 25 -23.25 2.36 11.57
CA LEU A 25 -22.80 2.53 12.94
C LEU A 25 -23.76 3.38 13.79
N VAL A 26 -24.97 2.87 13.96
CA VAL A 26 -25.93 3.43 14.92
C VAL A 26 -25.46 3.07 16.33
N ASP A 27 -25.16 4.06 17.15
CA ASP A 27 -24.92 3.89 18.57
C ASP A 27 -25.91 4.76 19.38
N LYS A 28 -25.86 4.63 20.71
CA LYS A 28 -26.72 5.43 21.63
C LYS A 28 -26.48 6.95 21.56
N PHE A 29 -25.44 7.39 20.87
CA PHE A 29 -25.04 8.78 20.74
C PHE A 29 -25.37 9.40 19.39
N GLY A 30 -25.83 8.59 18.41
CA GLY A 30 -26.16 9.02 17.05
C GLY A 30 -25.80 7.98 16.00
N SER A 31 -25.83 8.38 14.75
CA SER A 31 -25.51 7.51 13.61
C SER A 31 -24.62 8.22 12.59
N PHE A 32 -23.72 7.44 11.97
CA PHE A 32 -23.03 7.89 10.77
C PHE A 32 -23.85 7.57 9.53
N VAL A 33 -23.86 8.50 8.58
CA VAL A 33 -24.57 8.39 7.30
C VAL A 33 -23.57 8.66 6.21
N ASP A 34 -23.41 7.72 5.28
CA ASP A 34 -22.57 7.87 4.10
C ASP A 34 -23.45 8.16 2.88
N ALA A 35 -23.47 9.42 2.48
CA ALA A 35 -24.26 9.91 1.36
C ALA A 35 -23.39 9.91 0.10
N ASP A 36 -23.76 9.11 -0.91
CA ASP A 36 -23.09 9.05 -2.22
C ASP A 36 -23.60 10.10 -3.21
N GLN A 37 -24.75 10.71 -2.90
CA GLN A 37 -25.35 11.82 -3.64
C GLN A 37 -25.55 13.01 -2.72
N ARG A 38 -26.01 14.12 -3.26
CA ARG A 38 -26.44 15.24 -2.42
C ARG A 38 -27.53 14.77 -1.45
N TRP A 39 -27.35 15.10 -0.20
CA TRP A 39 -28.26 14.67 0.85
C TRP A 39 -28.67 15.84 1.71
N LEU A 40 -29.97 16.03 1.83
CA LEU A 40 -30.58 17.01 2.73
C LEU A 40 -31.21 16.24 3.89
N PRO A 41 -30.74 16.42 5.13
CA PRO A 41 -31.36 15.81 6.30
C PRO A 41 -32.83 16.27 6.47
N GLU A 42 -33.68 15.41 6.98
CA GLU A 42 -35.14 15.64 7.12
C GLU A 42 -35.54 16.92 7.85
N HIS A 43 -34.65 17.47 8.66
CA HIS A 43 -34.90 18.64 9.50
C HIS A 43 -34.18 19.92 9.03
N GLU A 44 -33.53 19.86 7.87
CA GLU A 44 -32.81 20.99 7.28
C GLU A 44 -33.55 21.53 6.05
N GLU A 45 -33.63 22.85 5.95
CA GLU A 45 -34.12 23.52 4.76
C GLU A 45 -32.96 23.73 3.79
N TYR A 46 -33.23 23.52 2.50
CA TYR A 46 -32.22 23.75 1.45
C TYR A 46 -31.83 25.23 1.42
N ASP A 47 -30.52 25.52 1.61
CA ASP A 47 -29.94 26.83 1.45
C ASP A 47 -29.33 27.01 0.07
N PRO A 48 -29.97 27.75 -0.86
CA PRO A 48 -29.47 27.99 -2.19
C PRO A 48 -28.18 28.84 -2.21
N LEU A 49 -27.84 29.54 -1.14
CA LEU A 49 -26.62 30.32 -0.99
C LEU A 49 -25.42 29.43 -0.62
N ASN A 50 -25.66 28.24 -0.10
CA ASN A 50 -24.61 27.29 0.27
C ASN A 50 -24.90 25.87 -0.26
N PRO A 51 -24.98 25.69 -1.58
CA PRO A 51 -25.35 24.40 -2.18
C PRO A 51 -24.34 23.28 -1.90
N HIS A 52 -23.11 23.63 -1.54
CA HIS A 52 -22.06 22.69 -1.18
C HIS A 52 -22.20 22.09 0.22
N ALA A 53 -23.07 22.67 1.06
CA ALA A 53 -23.39 22.12 2.38
C ALA A 53 -23.97 20.69 2.27
N TYR A 54 -24.61 20.38 1.14
CA TYR A 54 -25.30 19.10 0.92
C TYR A 54 -24.52 18.15 0.00
N ASP A 55 -23.28 18.46 -0.30
CA ASP A 55 -22.44 17.60 -1.15
C ASP A 55 -22.27 16.19 -0.56
N PRO A 56 -22.08 15.18 -1.42
CA PRO A 56 -21.83 13.81 -0.98
C PRO A 56 -20.70 13.73 0.05
N GLY A 57 -20.86 12.89 1.06
CA GLY A 57 -19.89 12.76 2.12
C GLY A 57 -20.34 11.96 3.32
N LEU A 58 -19.48 11.91 4.32
CA LEU A 58 -19.80 11.32 5.62
C LEU A 58 -20.45 12.36 6.52
N TRP A 59 -21.57 12.00 7.10
CA TRP A 59 -22.38 12.81 8.01
C TRP A 59 -22.53 12.12 9.35
N TRP A 60 -22.68 12.91 10.38
CA TRP A 60 -23.08 12.47 11.71
C TRP A 60 -24.45 13.06 12.04
N VAL A 61 -25.38 12.22 12.44
CA VAL A 61 -26.71 12.63 12.91
C VAL A 61 -26.78 12.35 14.40
N ASP A 62 -26.92 13.39 15.20
CA ASP A 62 -27.02 13.26 16.65
C ASP A 62 -28.37 12.61 17.08
N PRO A 63 -28.55 12.23 18.36
CA PRO A 63 -29.78 11.62 18.82
C PRO A 63 -31.02 12.54 18.70
N LYS A 64 -30.83 13.84 18.48
CA LYS A 64 -31.91 14.82 18.26
C LYS A 64 -32.23 15.02 16.78
N GLY A 65 -31.53 14.30 15.90
CA GLY A 65 -31.72 14.40 14.46
C GLY A 65 -30.89 15.52 13.81
N LYS A 66 -30.03 16.22 14.55
CA LYS A 66 -29.21 17.30 13.99
C LYS A 66 -28.04 16.73 13.20
N PRO A 67 -27.93 17.07 11.89
CA PRO A 67 -26.84 16.62 11.08
C PRO A 67 -25.58 17.47 11.25
N THR A 68 -24.42 16.84 11.13
CA THR A 68 -23.12 17.49 11.10
C THR A 68 -22.28 16.84 10.01
N ARG A 69 -21.80 17.62 9.05
CA ARG A 69 -20.93 17.09 8.01
C ARG A 69 -19.56 16.75 8.60
N VAL A 70 -19.07 15.54 8.36
CA VAL A 70 -17.81 15.04 8.91
C VAL A 70 -16.69 15.17 7.88
N SER A 71 -16.91 14.72 6.65
CA SER A 71 -15.89 14.77 5.60
C SER A 71 -16.52 14.69 4.21
N GLN A 72 -15.71 14.89 3.18
CA GLN A 72 -16.09 14.46 1.83
C GLN A 72 -16.31 12.94 1.80
N ARG A 73 -16.92 12.47 0.71
CA ARG A 73 -17.09 11.02 0.48
C ARG A 73 -15.74 10.31 0.35
N PHE A 74 -15.63 9.18 1.02
CA PHE A 74 -14.50 8.26 0.93
C PHE A 74 -14.97 6.84 1.24
N SER A 75 -14.14 5.87 0.92
CA SER A 75 -14.37 4.48 1.35
C SER A 75 -13.15 3.96 2.09
N VAL A 76 -13.36 3.05 3.04
CA VAL A 76 -12.31 2.26 3.65
C VAL A 76 -12.21 0.96 2.86
N GLU A 77 -11.23 0.89 1.96
CA GLU A 77 -11.07 -0.20 1.00
C GLU A 77 -10.75 -1.52 1.72
N CYS A 78 -9.82 -1.46 2.65
CA CYS A 78 -9.38 -2.62 3.41
C CYS A 78 -8.65 -2.23 4.70
N MET A 79 -8.41 -3.24 5.53
CA MET A 79 -7.47 -3.22 6.65
C MET A 79 -6.25 -4.09 6.31
N ILE A 80 -5.06 -3.59 6.59
CA ILE A 80 -3.80 -4.34 6.48
C ILE A 80 -3.29 -4.60 7.89
N GLU A 81 -3.18 -5.87 8.27
CA GLU A 81 -2.76 -6.31 9.60
C GLU A 81 -1.27 -6.65 9.58
N GLY A 82 -0.46 -5.93 10.34
CA GLY A 82 0.95 -6.23 10.59
C GLY A 82 1.14 -6.80 11.99
N GLN A 83 2.36 -7.23 12.32
CA GLN A 83 2.67 -7.82 13.63
C GLN A 83 2.50 -6.81 14.77
N ASP A 84 3.01 -5.60 14.61
CA ASP A 84 2.99 -4.57 15.65
C ASP A 84 2.00 -3.45 15.34
N THR A 85 1.54 -3.35 14.11
CA THR A 85 0.75 -2.22 13.67
C THR A 85 -0.18 -2.61 12.52
N SER A 86 -1.34 -2.00 12.47
CA SER A 86 -2.32 -2.22 11.41
C SER A 86 -2.66 -0.91 10.72
N TYR A 87 -3.15 -0.99 9.49
CA TYR A 87 -3.41 0.17 8.65
C TYR A 87 -4.78 0.09 8.00
N TYR A 88 -5.43 1.23 7.82
CA TYR A 88 -6.55 1.38 6.91
C TYR A 88 -6.08 1.98 5.59
N VAL A 89 -6.63 1.47 4.50
CA VAL A 89 -6.50 2.05 3.17
C VAL A 89 -7.78 2.79 2.86
N LEU A 90 -7.69 4.12 2.82
CA LEU A 90 -8.79 5.01 2.49
C LEU A 90 -8.69 5.40 1.02
N THR A 91 -9.82 5.40 0.31
CA THR A 91 -9.91 5.84 -1.08
C THR A 91 -10.93 6.96 -1.22
N PHE A 92 -10.61 7.98 -1.99
CA PHE A 92 -11.46 9.12 -2.24
C PHE A 92 -11.11 9.82 -3.56
N VAL A 93 -12.01 10.62 -4.07
CA VAL A 93 -11.76 11.50 -5.22
C VAL A 93 -11.52 12.91 -4.69
N PRO A 94 -10.35 13.52 -4.90
CA PRO A 94 -10.08 14.89 -4.46
C PRO A 94 -11.07 15.86 -5.11
N ARG A 95 -11.45 16.92 -4.41
CA ARG A 95 -12.25 17.97 -5.04
C ARG A 95 -11.39 18.83 -5.97
N PRO A 96 -11.93 19.26 -7.11
CA PRO A 96 -11.24 20.22 -7.95
C PRO A 96 -11.09 21.55 -7.19
N THR A 97 -9.89 22.13 -7.27
CA THR A 97 -9.58 23.42 -6.64
C THR A 97 -10.09 24.61 -7.40
N THR A 98 -10.56 24.43 -8.65
CA THR A 98 -11.10 25.48 -9.52
C THR A 98 -12.43 25.05 -10.11
N VAL A 99 -13.39 25.96 -10.11
CA VAL A 99 -14.80 25.77 -10.51
C VAL A 99 -14.98 25.39 -11.99
N ASP A 100 -13.96 25.56 -12.84
CA ASP A 100 -14.12 25.58 -14.31
C ASP A 100 -13.76 24.31 -15.07
N ARG A 101 -13.44 23.21 -14.42
CA ARG A 101 -13.22 21.94 -15.14
C ARG A 101 -13.78 20.76 -14.36
N ALA A 102 -14.83 20.16 -14.89
CA ALA A 102 -15.19 18.75 -14.62
C ALA A 102 -14.07 17.86 -15.20
N VAL A 103 -12.91 17.87 -14.56
CA VAL A 103 -11.84 16.94 -14.85
C VAL A 103 -12.15 15.71 -13.99
N ASP A 104 -12.23 14.54 -14.61
CA ASP A 104 -12.22 13.27 -13.89
C ASP A 104 -10.91 13.18 -13.09
N LEU A 105 -10.98 13.58 -11.84
CA LEU A 105 -9.83 13.49 -10.95
C LEU A 105 -9.59 12.03 -10.56
N PRO A 106 -8.36 11.56 -10.66
CA PRO A 106 -8.06 10.18 -10.30
C PRO A 106 -8.35 9.93 -8.81
N THR A 107 -8.91 8.78 -8.53
CA THR A 107 -9.06 8.28 -7.16
C THR A 107 -7.69 8.27 -6.46
N ARG A 108 -7.63 8.81 -5.26
CA ARG A 108 -6.45 8.81 -4.41
C ARG A 108 -6.59 7.79 -3.30
N ARG A 109 -5.46 7.24 -2.88
CA ARG A 109 -5.35 6.35 -1.72
C ARG A 109 -4.51 7.03 -0.65
N VAL A 110 -4.96 6.85 0.58
CA VAL A 110 -4.21 7.25 1.78
C VAL A 110 -4.15 6.06 2.73
N ILE A 111 -2.97 5.79 3.26
CA ILE A 111 -2.75 4.73 4.24
C ILE A 111 -2.64 5.39 5.60
N VAL A 112 -3.49 4.99 6.53
CA VAL A 112 -3.57 5.52 7.90
C VAL A 112 -3.27 4.40 8.87
N GLU A 113 -2.27 4.60 9.72
CA GLU A 113 -1.92 3.68 10.79
C GLU A 113 -2.97 3.75 11.92
N LEU A 114 -3.44 2.58 12.41
CA LEU A 114 -4.45 2.55 13.47
C LEU A 114 -3.97 3.19 14.77
N GLY A 115 -2.69 3.11 15.08
CA GLY A 115 -2.06 3.79 16.20
C GLY A 115 -2.15 5.32 16.12
N GLU A 116 -2.21 5.88 14.93
CA GLU A 116 -2.37 7.32 14.71
C GLU A 116 -3.79 7.83 15.00
N LEU A 117 -4.80 6.94 15.01
CA LEU A 117 -6.18 7.30 15.34
C LEU A 117 -6.35 7.73 16.82
N THR A 118 -5.43 7.34 17.67
CA THR A 118 -5.42 7.72 19.10
C THR A 118 -4.63 9.00 19.38
N LYS A 119 -3.71 9.35 18.49
CA LYS A 119 -2.87 10.55 18.56
C LYS A 119 -3.49 11.62 17.67
N GLN A 120 -4.18 12.57 18.30
CA GLN A 120 -4.80 13.70 17.58
C GLN A 120 -3.81 14.34 16.60
N GLY A 121 -4.20 14.45 15.35
CA GLY A 121 -3.53 15.22 14.32
C GLY A 121 -2.80 14.41 13.24
N ARG A 122 -2.12 13.31 13.53
CA ARG A 122 -1.31 12.61 12.50
C ARG A 122 -2.14 11.98 11.39
N ALA A 123 -3.16 11.20 11.74
CA ALA A 123 -4.08 10.60 10.77
C ALA A 123 -4.79 11.66 9.93
N ILE A 124 -5.30 12.70 10.59
CA ILE A 124 -5.94 13.85 9.93
C ILE A 124 -4.98 14.55 8.99
N GLN A 125 -3.78 14.90 9.47
CA GLN A 125 -2.77 15.58 8.66
C GLN A 125 -2.38 14.76 7.42
N ARG A 126 -2.28 13.44 7.55
CA ARG A 126 -1.99 12.54 6.43
C ARG A 126 -3.09 12.57 5.37
N CYS A 127 -4.36 12.54 5.81
CA CYS A 127 -5.51 12.66 4.92
C CYS A 127 -5.58 14.03 4.24
N LEU A 128 -5.38 15.11 5.00
CA LEU A 128 -5.36 16.49 4.46
C LEU A 128 -4.23 16.69 3.45
N ASN A 129 -3.03 16.18 3.74
CA ASN A 129 -1.88 16.24 2.81
C ASN A 129 -2.14 15.48 1.50
N ALA A 130 -2.95 14.41 1.55
CA ALA A 130 -3.39 13.69 0.37
C ALA A 130 -4.50 14.43 -0.42
N GLY A 131 -5.02 15.55 0.12
CA GLY A 131 -6.08 16.36 -0.48
C GLY A 131 -7.51 15.92 -0.12
N MET A 132 -7.67 15.13 0.95
CA MET A 132 -8.98 14.79 1.49
C MET A 132 -9.54 15.96 2.31
N GLN A 133 -10.84 16.25 2.16
CA GLN A 133 -11.52 17.26 2.96
C GLN A 133 -12.13 16.62 4.20
N ILE A 134 -11.69 17.08 5.37
CA ILE A 134 -12.24 16.71 6.67
C ILE A 134 -12.77 18.00 7.30
N VAL A 135 -14.00 17.96 7.81
CA VAL A 135 -14.69 19.10 8.43
C VAL A 135 -14.68 18.95 9.93
N GLU A 136 -14.95 17.73 10.43
CA GLU A 136 -15.03 17.42 11.85
C GLU A 136 -14.06 16.30 12.22
N ASP A 137 -12.88 16.69 12.66
CA ASP A 137 -11.76 15.79 12.98
C ASP A 137 -12.14 14.70 14.00
N THR A 138 -12.81 15.10 15.08
CA THR A 138 -13.17 14.18 16.17
C THR A 138 -14.15 13.11 15.70
N LEU A 139 -15.15 13.51 14.93
CA LEU A 139 -16.15 12.59 14.38
C LEU A 139 -15.55 11.69 13.31
N PHE A 140 -14.64 12.22 12.48
CA PHE A 140 -13.93 11.45 11.49
C PHE A 140 -13.09 10.32 12.14
N LEU A 141 -12.29 10.64 13.15
CA LEU A 141 -11.51 9.66 13.89
C LEU A 141 -12.41 8.64 14.61
N ARG A 142 -13.55 9.09 15.15
CA ARG A 142 -14.54 8.21 15.77
C ARG A 142 -15.11 7.22 14.76
N TYR A 143 -15.45 7.67 13.55
CA TYR A 143 -15.91 6.80 12.48
C TYR A 143 -14.88 5.74 12.14
N LEU A 144 -13.62 6.13 11.93
CA LEU A 144 -12.54 5.20 11.61
C LEU A 144 -12.29 4.16 12.72
N ARG A 145 -12.54 4.49 13.98
CA ARG A 145 -12.43 3.52 15.10
C ARG A 145 -13.57 2.52 15.16
N LEU A 146 -14.71 2.87 14.61
CA LEU A 146 -15.93 2.04 14.66
C LEU A 146 -16.10 1.16 13.43
N ILE A 147 -15.53 1.57 12.28
CA ILE A 147 -15.68 0.84 11.04
C ILE A 147 -14.92 -0.48 11.08
N ASN A 148 -15.54 -1.50 10.50
CA ASN A 148 -14.91 -2.80 10.27
C ASN A 148 -14.85 -3.04 8.76
N PRO A 149 -13.69 -2.84 8.11
CA PRO A 149 -13.56 -2.97 6.68
C PRO A 149 -13.89 -4.40 6.20
N PRO A 150 -14.50 -4.53 5.02
CA PRO A 150 -14.94 -5.84 4.51
C PRO A 150 -13.78 -6.73 4.07
N ARG A 151 -12.62 -6.13 3.79
CA ARG A 151 -11.42 -6.85 3.33
C ARG A 151 -10.29 -6.65 4.33
N ARG A 152 -9.58 -7.75 4.61
CA ARG A 152 -8.41 -7.77 5.48
C ARG A 152 -7.26 -8.45 4.76
N TYR A 153 -6.08 -7.85 4.87
CA TYR A 153 -4.84 -8.35 4.31
C TYR A 153 -3.79 -8.46 5.40
N ARG A 154 -2.91 -9.44 5.33
CA ARG A 154 -1.71 -9.50 6.15
C ARG A 154 -0.61 -8.67 5.53
N LEU A 155 0.11 -7.91 6.33
CA LEU A 155 1.23 -7.11 5.87
C LEU A 155 2.46 -7.98 5.66
N GLN A 156 2.93 -8.07 4.44
CA GLN A 156 4.25 -8.63 4.13
C GLN A 156 5.29 -7.52 4.24
N THR A 157 6.25 -7.67 5.15
CA THR A 157 7.26 -6.64 5.46
C THR A 157 8.63 -6.91 4.85
N HIS A 158 8.86 -8.11 4.34
CA HIS A 158 10.13 -8.57 3.78
C HIS A 158 9.92 -9.34 2.48
N ALA A 159 10.98 -9.50 1.70
CA ALA A 159 11.01 -10.47 0.61
C ALA A 159 10.92 -11.90 1.18
N GLY A 160 10.70 -12.89 0.32
CA GLY A 160 10.66 -14.28 0.73
C GLY A 160 9.26 -14.84 0.93
N TRP A 161 9.17 -15.93 1.66
CA TRP A 161 7.93 -16.65 1.89
C TRP A 161 6.97 -15.91 2.83
N THR A 162 5.69 -16.06 2.57
CA THR A 162 4.64 -15.74 3.53
C THR A 162 4.67 -16.73 4.69
N ASP A 163 4.11 -16.35 5.85
CA ASP A 163 4.10 -17.20 7.06
C ASP A 163 3.48 -18.59 6.83
N ASP A 164 2.53 -18.69 5.89
CA ASP A 164 1.84 -19.94 5.52
C ASP A 164 2.53 -20.68 4.37
N LEU A 165 3.62 -20.16 3.80
CA LEU A 165 4.34 -20.70 2.66
C LEU A 165 3.51 -20.82 1.36
N GLU A 166 2.39 -20.11 1.26
CA GLU A 166 1.52 -20.14 0.08
C GLU A 166 1.97 -19.20 -1.02
N ALA A 167 2.74 -18.17 -0.67
CA ALA A 167 3.30 -17.21 -1.62
C ALA A 167 4.76 -16.87 -1.29
N PHE A 168 5.51 -16.52 -2.33
CA PHE A 168 6.87 -16.01 -2.25
C PHE A 168 6.94 -14.61 -2.86
N TRP A 169 7.39 -13.64 -2.07
CA TRP A 169 7.54 -12.26 -2.52
C TRP A 169 8.94 -12.01 -3.06
N PHE A 170 8.99 -11.79 -4.36
CA PHE A 170 10.22 -11.48 -5.08
C PHE A 170 10.14 -10.03 -5.57
N GLY A 171 10.70 -9.13 -4.79
CA GLY A 171 10.53 -7.71 -5.05
C GLY A 171 9.09 -7.25 -4.83
N GLU A 172 8.54 -6.54 -5.81
CA GLU A 172 7.14 -6.11 -5.81
C GLU A 172 6.19 -7.16 -6.41
N GLN A 173 6.74 -8.29 -6.89
CA GLN A 173 5.94 -9.31 -7.57
C GLN A 173 5.85 -10.57 -6.73
N PRO A 174 4.64 -10.94 -6.31
CA PRO A 174 4.41 -12.21 -5.63
C PRO A 174 4.31 -13.36 -6.63
N ILE A 175 4.75 -14.55 -6.17
CA ILE A 175 4.57 -15.82 -6.85
C ILE A 175 3.76 -16.70 -5.90
N GLY A 176 2.61 -17.23 -6.34
CA GLY A 176 1.74 -18.06 -5.53
C GLY A 176 0.41 -17.40 -5.17
N ILE A 177 -0.22 -17.82 -4.06
CA ILE A 177 -1.53 -17.32 -3.61
C ILE A 177 -1.32 -16.06 -2.78
N THR A 178 -1.84 -14.92 -3.26
CA THR A 178 -1.59 -13.59 -2.68
C THR A 178 -2.84 -12.84 -2.24
N ASP A 179 -4.00 -13.45 -2.33
CA ASP A 179 -5.29 -12.80 -2.10
C ASP A 179 -5.45 -12.24 -0.68
N THR A 180 -4.63 -12.73 0.26
CA THR A 180 -4.68 -12.37 1.68
C THR A 180 -3.51 -11.49 2.12
N TYR A 181 -2.59 -11.13 1.24
CA TYR A 181 -1.40 -10.37 1.57
C TYR A 181 -1.35 -9.02 0.87
N ALA A 182 -0.74 -8.05 1.52
CA ALA A 182 -0.46 -6.73 0.99
C ALA A 182 0.98 -6.30 1.30
N VAL A 183 1.60 -5.57 0.38
CA VAL A 183 2.90 -4.93 0.56
C VAL A 183 2.72 -3.43 0.55
N LEU A 184 3.26 -2.74 1.55
CA LEU A 184 3.35 -1.29 1.54
C LEU A 184 4.54 -0.87 0.68
N ARG A 185 4.30 -0.10 -0.37
CA ARG A 185 5.39 0.49 -1.19
C ARG A 185 6.29 1.36 -0.32
N GLY A 186 7.60 1.16 -0.48
CA GLY A 186 8.62 1.80 0.36
C GLY A 186 9.30 0.85 1.32
N GLY A 187 8.85 -0.41 1.39
CA GLY A 187 9.61 -1.51 1.98
C GLY A 187 10.85 -1.84 1.15
N THR A 188 11.82 -2.41 1.81
CA THR A 188 13.16 -2.67 1.33
C THR A 188 13.17 -3.79 0.29
N THR A 189 13.16 -3.46 -0.98
CA THR A 189 13.43 -4.45 -2.04
C THR A 189 14.76 -4.14 -2.71
N LEU A 190 15.74 -5.01 -2.50
CA LEU A 190 17.05 -4.92 -3.15
C LEU A 190 17.10 -5.57 -4.53
N ILE A 191 15.96 -5.95 -5.08
CA ILE A 191 15.93 -6.56 -6.39
C ILE A 191 16.08 -5.47 -7.43
N ASN A 192 17.25 -5.42 -8.01
CA ASN A 192 17.51 -4.66 -9.22
C ASN A 192 16.62 -5.20 -10.34
N ALA A 193 16.23 -4.31 -11.25
CA ALA A 193 15.45 -4.72 -12.41
C ALA A 193 16.14 -5.87 -13.14
N CYS A 194 15.44 -6.98 -13.37
CA CYS A 194 15.94 -8.07 -14.18
C CYS A 194 16.22 -7.56 -15.59
N THR A 195 17.47 -7.66 -16.01
CA THR A 195 17.90 -7.34 -17.38
C THR A 195 18.35 -8.62 -18.08
N GLY A 196 17.98 -8.78 -19.34
CA GLY A 196 18.33 -9.97 -20.10
C GLY A 196 17.13 -10.88 -20.39
N SER A 197 17.41 -12.13 -20.70
CA SER A 197 16.40 -13.13 -21.08
C SER A 197 16.63 -14.46 -20.39
N LEU A 198 15.57 -15.25 -20.22
CA LEU A 198 15.65 -16.61 -19.69
C LEU A 198 16.57 -17.50 -20.56
N GLU A 199 16.55 -17.30 -21.88
CA GLU A 199 17.43 -18.03 -22.82
C GLU A 199 18.90 -17.67 -22.59
N GLY A 200 19.24 -16.40 -22.40
CA GLY A 200 20.58 -15.95 -22.04
C GLY A 200 21.08 -16.57 -20.74
N GLN A 201 20.20 -16.69 -19.75
CA GLN A 201 20.51 -17.32 -18.47
C GLN A 201 20.74 -18.83 -18.64
N ARG A 202 19.93 -19.53 -19.43
CA ARG A 202 20.15 -20.96 -19.76
C ARG A 202 21.49 -21.19 -20.42
N GLN A 203 21.85 -20.38 -21.43
CA GLN A 203 23.15 -20.48 -22.10
C GLN A 203 24.31 -20.22 -21.14
N MET A 204 24.16 -19.32 -20.19
CA MET A 204 25.16 -19.10 -19.13
C MET A 204 25.30 -20.35 -18.25
N LEU A 205 24.20 -20.95 -17.82
CA LEU A 205 24.21 -22.20 -17.03
C LEU A 205 24.81 -23.40 -17.78
N GLU A 206 24.53 -23.51 -19.06
CA GLU A 206 25.14 -24.56 -19.92
C GLU A 206 26.67 -24.46 -19.96
N ARG A 207 27.23 -23.23 -19.99
CA ARG A 207 28.69 -23.02 -19.91
C ARG A 207 29.29 -23.40 -18.55
N LEU A 208 28.46 -23.47 -17.52
CA LEU A 208 28.88 -23.91 -16.19
C LEU A 208 28.76 -25.44 -15.99
N ALA A 209 28.25 -26.18 -16.98
CA ALA A 209 27.99 -27.61 -16.86
C ALA A 209 29.22 -28.42 -16.47
N ASP A 210 30.40 -28.02 -16.94
CA ASP A 210 31.69 -28.67 -16.65
C ASP A 210 32.50 -27.93 -15.56
N GLN A 211 31.86 -27.00 -14.83
CA GLN A 211 32.52 -26.18 -13.82
C GLN A 211 31.89 -26.44 -12.42
N PRO A 212 32.41 -27.40 -11.65
CA PRO A 212 31.78 -27.80 -10.38
C PRO A 212 31.55 -26.65 -9.39
N LEU A 213 32.49 -25.70 -9.28
CA LEU A 213 32.33 -24.52 -8.41
C LEU A 213 31.25 -23.59 -8.93
N GLY A 214 31.10 -23.42 -10.24
CA GLY A 214 30.02 -22.63 -10.84
C GLY A 214 28.66 -23.27 -10.61
N GLN A 215 28.52 -24.58 -10.77
CA GLN A 215 27.30 -25.32 -10.44
C GLN A 215 26.96 -25.18 -8.96
N PHE A 216 27.94 -25.36 -8.07
CA PHE A 216 27.75 -25.20 -6.63
C PHE A 216 27.28 -23.79 -6.29
N ALA A 217 27.85 -22.76 -6.92
CA ALA A 217 27.45 -21.36 -6.70
C ALA A 217 25.98 -21.13 -7.07
N VAL A 218 25.52 -21.64 -8.21
CA VAL A 218 24.10 -21.57 -8.61
C VAL A 218 23.21 -22.32 -7.63
N CYS A 219 23.58 -23.55 -7.25
CA CYS A 219 22.81 -24.32 -6.26
C CYS A 219 22.76 -23.64 -4.90
N ALA A 220 23.87 -23.06 -4.46
CA ALA A 220 23.92 -22.31 -3.20
C ALA A 220 23.01 -21.08 -3.22
N ALA A 221 22.93 -20.35 -4.35
CA ALA A 221 21.99 -19.25 -4.51
C ALA A 221 20.54 -19.74 -4.49
N LEU A 222 20.20 -20.80 -5.21
CA LEU A 222 18.86 -21.38 -5.25
C LEU A 222 18.43 -22.04 -3.92
N ALA A 223 19.37 -22.35 -3.03
CA ALA A 223 19.07 -22.93 -1.74
C ALA A 223 18.30 -21.95 -0.82
N GLY A 224 18.50 -20.63 -0.96
CA GLY A 224 17.86 -19.63 -0.12
C GLY A 224 16.37 -19.87 0.09
N PRO A 225 15.55 -19.85 -0.95
CA PRO A 225 14.10 -20.08 -0.84
C PRO A 225 13.70 -21.46 -0.32
N THR A 226 14.58 -22.45 -0.39
CA THR A 226 14.26 -23.84 0.01
C THR A 226 14.63 -24.15 1.46
N LEU A 227 15.43 -23.30 2.12
CA LEU A 227 15.91 -23.54 3.48
C LEU A 227 14.76 -23.64 4.50
N VAL A 228 13.81 -22.72 4.41
CA VAL A 228 12.66 -22.69 5.34
C VAL A 228 11.81 -23.96 5.21
N MET A 229 11.61 -24.44 3.97
CA MET A 229 10.89 -25.70 3.71
C MET A 229 11.63 -26.91 4.26
N ALA A 230 12.97 -26.85 4.29
CA ALA A 230 13.82 -27.89 4.87
C ALA A 230 13.96 -27.77 6.41
N GLY A 231 13.30 -26.80 7.04
CA GLY A 231 13.43 -26.53 8.48
C GLY A 231 14.79 -25.95 8.88
N LEU A 232 15.55 -25.43 7.93
CA LEU A 232 16.85 -24.81 8.13
C LEU A 232 16.69 -23.28 8.21
N LYS A 233 17.50 -22.64 9.08
CA LYS A 233 17.42 -21.19 9.26
C LYS A 233 18.25 -20.43 8.25
N THR A 234 19.56 -20.66 8.26
CA THR A 234 20.52 -19.92 7.45
C THR A 234 21.73 -20.78 7.21
N ILE A 235 22.28 -20.69 6.00
CA ILE A 235 23.59 -21.27 5.67
C ILE A 235 24.49 -20.15 5.16
N GLY A 236 25.80 -20.26 5.46
CA GLY A 236 26.83 -19.37 4.93
C GLY A 236 27.78 -20.16 4.05
N VAL A 237 28.12 -19.63 2.89
CA VAL A 237 29.13 -20.16 1.98
C VAL A 237 30.22 -19.12 1.85
N HIS A 238 31.46 -19.51 2.13
CA HIS A 238 32.63 -18.65 2.01
C HIS A 238 33.60 -19.18 0.96
N TYR A 239 33.79 -18.39 -0.10
CA TYR A 239 34.80 -18.68 -1.13
C TYR A 239 36.12 -18.02 -0.71
N TYR A 240 37.15 -18.81 -0.46
CA TYR A 240 38.47 -18.32 -0.12
C TYR A 240 39.56 -18.86 -1.08
N GLY A 241 40.67 -18.17 -1.19
CA GLY A 241 41.76 -18.56 -2.07
C GLY A 241 42.58 -17.36 -2.54
N GLY A 242 43.60 -17.59 -3.32
CA GLY A 242 44.49 -16.56 -3.87
C GLY A 242 43.76 -15.51 -4.70
N SER A 243 44.43 -14.38 -4.95
CA SER A 243 43.89 -13.34 -5.84
C SER A 243 43.68 -13.90 -7.27
N SER A 244 42.72 -13.35 -8.00
CA SER A 244 42.43 -13.68 -9.40
C SER A 244 42.02 -15.13 -9.65
N THR A 245 41.48 -15.84 -8.66
CA THR A 245 41.00 -17.24 -8.81
C THR A 245 39.50 -17.32 -9.19
N GLY A 246 38.85 -16.22 -9.48
CA GLY A 246 37.47 -16.20 -9.95
C GLY A 246 36.39 -16.12 -8.83
N LYS A 247 36.77 -15.84 -7.58
CA LYS A 247 35.82 -15.74 -6.44
C LYS A 247 34.69 -14.74 -6.69
N SER A 248 35.04 -13.51 -7.07
CA SER A 248 34.02 -12.48 -7.38
C SER A 248 33.19 -12.85 -8.60
N ALA A 249 33.76 -13.58 -9.58
CA ALA A 249 32.97 -14.10 -10.70
C ALA A 249 31.90 -15.08 -10.24
N LEU A 250 32.20 -15.97 -9.28
CA LEU A 250 31.18 -16.86 -8.68
C LEU A 250 30.06 -16.08 -7.97
N LEU A 251 30.40 -14.99 -7.24
CA LEU A 251 29.38 -14.14 -6.63
C LEU A 251 28.50 -13.48 -7.68
N HIS A 252 29.04 -13.03 -8.82
CA HIS A 252 28.23 -12.50 -9.92
C HIS A 252 27.34 -13.56 -10.58
N VAL A 253 27.80 -14.82 -10.67
CA VAL A 253 26.96 -15.93 -11.11
C VAL A 253 25.80 -16.15 -10.14
N MET A 254 26.05 -16.15 -8.83
CA MET A 254 25.00 -16.24 -7.80
C MET A 254 24.04 -15.05 -7.88
N ALA A 255 24.56 -13.83 -8.06
CA ALA A 255 23.78 -12.62 -8.20
C ALA A 255 22.78 -12.69 -9.35
N SER A 256 23.18 -13.29 -10.47
CA SER A 256 22.35 -13.44 -11.68
C SER A 256 21.11 -14.31 -11.46
N VAL A 257 21.11 -15.18 -10.44
CA VAL A 257 19.97 -16.08 -10.15
C VAL A 257 18.73 -15.27 -9.71
N PHE A 258 18.94 -14.26 -8.89
CA PHE A 258 17.85 -13.41 -8.36
C PHE A 258 17.90 -11.96 -8.85
N GLY A 259 18.84 -11.59 -9.72
CA GLY A 259 19.01 -10.20 -10.16
C GLY A 259 19.41 -9.26 -9.02
N VAL A 260 20.08 -9.78 -7.99
CA VAL A 260 20.55 -8.99 -6.83
C VAL A 260 21.94 -8.43 -7.06
N GLY A 261 22.31 -7.40 -6.31
CA GLY A 261 23.67 -6.85 -6.31
C GLY A 261 24.63 -7.68 -5.45
N VAL A 262 25.92 -7.62 -5.77
CA VAL A 262 26.99 -8.02 -4.87
C VAL A 262 27.37 -6.78 -4.06
N ASN A 263 27.30 -6.87 -2.73
CA ASN A 263 27.58 -5.78 -1.81
C ASN A 263 28.99 -5.94 -1.23
N ASN A 264 29.57 -4.84 -0.78
CA ASN A 264 30.82 -4.88 -0.05
C ASN A 264 30.55 -5.29 1.41
N TRP A 265 31.48 -6.05 2.01
CA TRP A 265 31.41 -6.41 3.43
C TRP A 265 31.65 -5.21 4.36
N ASP A 266 32.42 -4.21 3.91
CA ASP A 266 32.67 -2.98 4.66
C ASP A 266 31.45 -2.06 4.67
N ILE A 267 30.44 -2.46 5.46
CA ILE A 267 29.18 -1.73 5.63
C ILE A 267 28.88 -1.50 7.10
N SER A 268 28.12 -0.46 7.39
CA SER A 268 27.65 -0.23 8.76
C SER A 268 26.70 -1.33 9.23
N ARG A 269 26.61 -1.55 10.54
CA ARG A 269 25.69 -2.52 11.13
C ARG A 269 24.24 -2.29 10.65
N ALA A 270 23.78 -1.04 10.60
CA ALA A 270 22.43 -0.71 10.14
C ALA A 270 22.23 -1.08 8.66
N ALA A 271 23.26 -0.87 7.81
CA ALA A 271 23.20 -1.29 6.42
C ALA A 271 23.17 -2.82 6.29
N ALA A 272 23.93 -3.55 7.12
CA ALA A 272 23.92 -5.01 7.14
C ALA A 272 22.52 -5.57 7.54
N GLU A 273 21.91 -5.00 8.59
CA GLU A 273 20.57 -5.36 9.04
C GLU A 273 19.52 -5.09 7.94
N TYR A 274 19.66 -3.95 7.23
CA TYR A 274 18.82 -3.61 6.10
C TYR A 274 18.97 -4.62 4.94
N LEU A 275 20.21 -4.90 4.52
CA LEU A 275 20.50 -5.87 3.46
C LEU A 275 20.00 -7.28 3.80
N ALA A 276 20.18 -7.71 5.05
CA ALA A 276 19.71 -9.01 5.52
C ALA A 276 18.17 -9.11 5.46
N SER A 277 17.47 -8.07 5.91
CA SER A 277 16.01 -8.02 5.83
C SER A 277 15.49 -8.04 4.39
N ALA A 278 16.16 -7.33 3.49
CA ALA A 278 15.80 -7.27 2.09
C ALA A 278 16.10 -8.57 1.32
N SER A 279 17.04 -9.37 1.82
CA SER A 279 17.41 -10.67 1.25
C SER A 279 16.79 -11.86 1.97
N TYR A 280 15.71 -11.61 2.75
CA TYR A 280 15.05 -12.66 3.50
C TYR A 280 14.58 -13.79 2.57
N ASP A 281 14.84 -15.04 2.96
CA ASP A 281 14.59 -16.26 2.16
C ASP A 281 15.22 -16.25 0.75
N THR A 282 16.18 -15.38 0.50
CA THR A 282 16.95 -15.32 -0.75
C THR A 282 18.44 -15.41 -0.44
N THR A 283 19.28 -14.83 -1.29
CA THR A 283 20.73 -14.86 -1.12
C THR A 283 21.28 -13.47 -0.93
N LEU A 284 21.93 -13.23 0.20
CA LEU A 284 22.75 -12.04 0.43
C LEU A 284 24.19 -12.32 -0.01
N LEU A 285 24.71 -11.49 -0.91
CA LEU A 285 26.04 -11.63 -1.46
C LEU A 285 26.92 -10.49 -0.96
N LEU A 286 28.05 -10.89 -0.35
CA LEU A 286 29.04 -9.96 0.20
C LEU A 286 30.42 -10.29 -0.33
N ASP A 287 31.13 -9.32 -0.89
CA ASP A 287 32.51 -9.45 -1.40
C ASP A 287 33.47 -8.64 -0.53
N GLU A 288 34.76 -8.84 -0.72
CA GLU A 288 35.84 -8.11 -0.02
C GLU A 288 35.83 -8.28 1.52
N LEU A 289 35.77 -9.54 1.98
CA LEU A 289 36.06 -9.88 3.37
C LEU A 289 37.58 -9.85 3.55
N GLU A 290 38.12 -8.76 4.13
CA GLU A 290 39.52 -8.65 4.52
C GLU A 290 39.86 -9.38 5.83
#